data_5944c4c482e2de4a84ddc639a4d16519
#
_entry.id   5944c4c482e2de4a84ddc639a4d16519
#
_cell.length_a   1.000
_cell.length_b   1.000
_cell.length_c   1.000
_cell.angle_alpha   90.00
_cell.angle_beta   90.00
_cell.angle_gamma   90.00
#
_symmetry.space_group_name_H-M   'P 1'
#
loop_
_entity.id
_entity.type
_entity.pdbx_description
1 polymer ?
#
loop_
_entity_poly.entity_id
_entity_poly.type
_entity_poly.pdbx_seq_one_letter_code
_entity_poly.pdbx_strand_id
1 'polypeptide(L)'
;MQESVVAKTADAKETAAEVTSDDTANAQDDRLQALEAKNKELHADFLRALAEVENLKKRHVREKEETLKYATARLLKDMLSVSDNIARALSAPPQATADPLTKSLFEGVKLVQKDVERFLKNQGVVSVEAAGKPFDPHKHEAMREISDPAKKADEVVDVIQEGYMLHDRLLRPALVVVNKQEAAPQPDASPAE
;
A
#
# COMPACT_ATOMS: atom_id res chain seq x y z
N MET A 1 51.62 19.49 -84.10
CA MET A 1 50.35 18.80 -83.66
C MET A 1 50.52 17.96 -82.38
N GLN A 2 51.55 18.09 -81.57
CA GLN A 2 51.76 17.29 -80.34
C GLN A 2 51.54 18.06 -79.01
N GLU A 3 51.59 19.40 -79.06
CA GLU A 3 51.40 20.23 -77.85
C GLU A 3 49.98 20.42 -77.39
N SER A 4 48.99 20.34 -78.32
CA SER A 4 47.57 20.53 -77.93
C SER A 4 46.91 19.30 -77.22
N VAL A 5 47.55 18.15 -77.35
CA VAL A 5 47.01 16.90 -76.73
C VAL A 5 47.45 16.78 -75.27
N VAL A 6 48.65 17.29 -74.92
CA VAL A 6 49.18 17.22 -73.51
C VAL A 6 48.46 18.20 -72.58
N ALA A 7 48.07 19.39 -73.05
CA ALA A 7 47.32 20.37 -72.24
C ALA A 7 45.90 19.91 -71.91
N LYS A 8 45.25 19.17 -72.84
CA LYS A 8 43.91 18.67 -72.66
C LYS A 8 43.78 17.46 -71.68
N THR A 9 44.89 16.71 -71.56
CA THR A 9 44.97 15.57 -70.61
C THR A 9 45.35 16.01 -69.20
N ALA A 10 46.06 17.12 -69.00
CA ALA A 10 46.37 17.73 -67.74
C ALA A 10 45.14 18.33 -67.04
N ASP A 11 44.33 19.09 -67.82
CA ASP A 11 43.11 19.75 -67.36
C ASP A 11 41.99 18.73 -66.99
N ALA A 12 41.90 17.62 -67.72
CA ALA A 12 40.95 16.52 -67.37
C ALA A 12 41.35 15.72 -66.14
N LYS A 13 42.66 15.72 -65.78
CA LYS A 13 43.15 14.98 -64.60
C LYS A 13 43.05 15.84 -63.36
N GLU A 14 43.15 17.17 -63.49
CA GLU A 14 43.01 18.12 -62.36
C GLU A 14 41.54 18.28 -61.98
N THR A 15 40.59 18.33 -62.91
CA THR A 15 39.15 18.32 -62.67
C THR A 15 38.63 17.00 -62.14
N ALA A 16 39.20 15.86 -62.53
CA ALA A 16 38.84 14.55 -61.93
C ALA A 16 39.35 14.34 -60.52
N ALA A 17 40.48 14.96 -60.15
CA ALA A 17 41.02 14.92 -58.80
C ALA A 17 40.26 15.87 -57.85
N GLU A 18 39.75 16.99 -58.31
CA GLU A 18 38.97 17.97 -57.55
C GLU A 18 37.56 17.47 -57.27
N VAL A 19 36.92 16.80 -58.22
CA VAL A 19 35.58 16.18 -58.03
C VAL A 19 35.63 14.98 -57.06
N THR A 20 36.70 14.21 -57.06
CA THR A 20 36.83 13.08 -56.11
C THR A 20 37.18 13.51 -54.67
N SER A 21 37.84 14.67 -54.49
CA SER A 21 38.14 15.24 -53.17
C SER A 21 36.90 15.87 -52.53
N ASP A 22 36.03 16.48 -53.31
CA ASP A 22 34.79 17.12 -52.79
C ASP A 22 33.73 16.07 -52.43
N ASP A 23 33.59 14.99 -53.18
CA ASP A 23 32.70 13.85 -52.85
C ASP A 23 33.16 13.10 -51.59
N THR A 24 34.47 12.97 -51.36
CA THR A 24 35.01 12.34 -50.16
C THR A 24 34.86 13.22 -48.91
N ALA A 25 35.00 14.54 -49.05
CA ALA A 25 34.78 15.51 -47.97
C ALA A 25 33.29 15.54 -47.55
N ASN A 26 32.40 15.55 -48.53
CA ASN A 26 30.94 15.54 -48.26
C ASN A 26 30.48 14.24 -47.62
N ALA A 27 31.01 13.08 -48.02
CA ALA A 27 30.74 11.79 -47.40
C ALA A 27 31.30 11.70 -45.95
N GLN A 28 32.39 12.41 -45.64
CA GLN A 28 32.92 12.50 -44.28
C GLN A 28 32.08 13.41 -43.37
N ASP A 29 31.60 14.53 -43.90
CA ASP A 29 30.70 15.44 -43.16
C ASP A 29 29.36 14.79 -42.85
N ASP A 30 28.76 14.06 -43.79
CA ASP A 30 27.52 13.29 -43.56
C ASP A 30 27.73 12.23 -42.48
N ARG A 31 28.89 11.60 -42.48
CA ARG A 31 29.24 10.58 -41.47
C ARG A 31 29.46 11.18 -40.07
N LEU A 32 30.08 12.35 -39.99
CA LEU A 32 30.23 13.11 -38.76
C LEU A 32 28.89 13.55 -38.20
N GLN A 33 28.01 14.10 -39.03
CA GLN A 33 26.65 14.49 -38.62
C GLN A 33 25.83 13.28 -38.11
N ALA A 34 25.91 12.13 -38.79
CA ALA A 34 25.26 10.91 -38.38
C ALA A 34 25.80 10.39 -37.04
N LEU A 35 27.11 10.49 -36.81
CA LEU A 35 27.74 10.10 -35.54
C LEU A 35 27.36 11.07 -34.41
N GLU A 36 27.32 12.37 -34.65
CA GLU A 36 26.87 13.37 -33.70
C GLU A 36 25.41 13.20 -33.32
N ALA A 37 24.53 12.92 -34.29
CA ALA A 37 23.13 12.65 -34.06
C ALA A 37 22.95 11.40 -33.19
N LYS A 38 23.69 10.34 -33.51
CA LYS A 38 23.69 9.09 -32.74
C LYS A 38 24.25 9.26 -31.32
N ASN A 39 25.27 10.09 -31.15
CA ASN A 39 25.81 10.43 -29.86
C ASN A 39 24.81 11.19 -28.99
N LYS A 40 24.09 12.17 -29.58
CA LYS A 40 23.02 12.91 -28.91
C LYS A 40 21.88 11.99 -28.47
N GLU A 41 21.47 11.06 -29.33
CA GLU A 41 20.44 10.06 -29.04
C GLU A 41 20.87 9.15 -27.88
N LEU A 42 22.08 8.58 -27.96
CA LEU A 42 22.63 7.73 -26.90
C LEU A 42 22.78 8.48 -25.57
N HIS A 43 23.18 9.75 -25.62
CA HIS A 43 23.29 10.58 -24.43
C HIS A 43 21.89 10.87 -23.81
N ALA A 44 20.88 11.12 -24.65
CA ALA A 44 19.51 11.30 -24.18
C ALA A 44 18.96 10.02 -23.54
N ASP A 45 19.21 8.86 -24.15
CA ASP A 45 18.80 7.56 -23.61
C ASP A 45 19.54 7.23 -22.32
N PHE A 46 20.82 7.54 -22.23
CA PHE A 46 21.60 7.40 -21.01
C PHE A 46 21.02 8.24 -19.87
N LEU A 47 20.71 9.51 -20.11
CA LEU A 47 20.09 10.39 -19.12
C LEU A 47 18.71 9.87 -18.67
N ARG A 48 17.91 9.36 -19.63
CA ARG A 48 16.61 8.73 -19.33
C ARG A 48 16.79 7.50 -18.44
N ALA A 49 17.73 6.62 -18.79
CA ALA A 49 18.03 5.43 -18.01
C ALA A 49 18.53 5.78 -16.59
N LEU A 50 19.36 6.82 -16.44
CA LEU A 50 19.77 7.31 -15.12
C LEU A 50 18.57 7.79 -14.28
N ALA A 51 17.68 8.56 -14.89
CA ALA A 51 16.47 9.03 -14.20
C ALA A 51 15.56 7.87 -13.79
N GLU A 52 15.40 6.85 -14.63
CA GLU A 52 14.65 5.65 -14.30
C GLU A 52 15.27 4.86 -13.14
N VAL A 53 16.60 4.70 -13.14
CA VAL A 53 17.34 4.05 -12.04
C VAL A 53 17.17 4.83 -10.73
N GLU A 54 17.21 6.15 -10.77
CA GLU A 54 17.02 6.98 -9.58
C GLU A 54 15.58 6.86 -9.04
N ASN A 55 14.59 6.91 -9.92
CA ASN A 55 13.19 6.72 -9.56
C ASN A 55 12.94 5.31 -8.99
N LEU A 56 13.55 4.28 -9.60
CA LEU A 56 13.48 2.91 -9.11
C LEU A 56 14.08 2.77 -7.72
N LYS A 57 15.26 3.37 -7.48
CA LYS A 57 15.89 3.39 -6.15
C LYS A 57 14.99 4.04 -5.10
N LYS A 58 14.42 5.21 -5.40
CA LYS A 58 13.48 5.91 -4.49
C LYS A 58 12.25 5.06 -4.18
N ARG A 59 11.70 4.39 -5.19
CA ARG A 59 10.55 3.47 -5.02
C ARG A 59 10.93 2.28 -4.16
N HIS A 60 12.06 1.62 -4.42
CA HIS A 60 12.52 0.47 -3.63
C HIS A 60 12.76 0.79 -2.15
N VAL A 61 13.29 1.99 -1.85
CA VAL A 61 13.47 2.41 -0.45
C VAL A 61 12.11 2.47 0.26
N ARG A 62 11.11 3.10 -0.36
CA ARG A 62 9.75 3.19 0.19
C ARG A 62 9.10 1.81 0.36
N GLU A 63 9.17 0.97 -0.67
CA GLU A 63 8.64 -0.40 -0.64
C GLU A 63 9.30 -1.23 0.46
N LYS A 64 10.61 -1.06 0.66
CA LYS A 64 11.35 -1.73 1.74
C LYS A 64 10.89 -1.27 3.12
N GLU A 65 10.74 0.02 3.33
CA GLU A 65 10.24 0.60 4.59
C GLU A 65 8.82 0.10 4.90
N GLU A 66 7.92 0.11 3.92
CA GLU A 66 6.57 -0.43 4.05
C GLU A 66 6.59 -1.94 4.35
N THR A 67 7.41 -2.70 3.64
CA THR A 67 7.53 -4.15 3.87
C THR A 67 8.02 -4.42 5.29
N LEU A 68 9.02 -3.71 5.78
CA LEU A 68 9.52 -3.86 7.15
C LEU A 68 8.46 -3.45 8.19
N LYS A 69 7.73 -2.36 7.94
CA LYS A 69 6.66 -1.86 8.82
C LYS A 69 5.53 -2.89 9.02
N TYR A 70 5.23 -3.68 7.98
CA TYR A 70 4.12 -4.66 8.01
C TYR A 70 4.55 -6.12 7.95
N ALA A 71 5.86 -6.41 8.01
CA ALA A 71 6.38 -7.78 7.95
C ALA A 71 5.77 -8.69 9.02
N THR A 72 5.51 -8.15 10.20
CA THR A 72 4.97 -8.87 11.36
C THR A 72 3.44 -8.98 11.37
N ALA A 73 2.73 -8.31 10.43
CA ALA A 73 1.26 -8.22 10.45
C ALA A 73 0.57 -9.60 10.51
N ARG A 74 1.08 -10.57 9.77
CA ARG A 74 0.52 -11.94 9.76
C ARG A 74 0.67 -12.61 11.12
N LEU A 75 1.88 -12.56 11.69
CA LEU A 75 2.16 -13.11 13.02
C LEU A 75 1.30 -12.44 14.10
N LEU A 76 1.19 -11.11 14.05
CA LEU A 76 0.36 -10.37 14.98
C LEU A 76 -1.12 -10.74 14.85
N LYS A 77 -1.62 -10.97 13.62
CA LYS A 77 -2.99 -11.45 13.40
C LYS A 77 -3.24 -12.81 14.04
N ASP A 78 -2.29 -13.75 13.94
CA ASP A 78 -2.39 -15.06 14.58
C ASP A 78 -2.34 -14.92 16.11
N MET A 79 -1.52 -14.00 16.64
CA MET A 79 -1.43 -13.68 18.07
C MET A 79 -2.74 -13.11 18.64
N LEU A 80 -3.53 -12.37 17.85
CA LEU A 80 -4.83 -11.87 18.27
C LEU A 80 -5.80 -13.00 18.64
N SER A 81 -5.73 -14.15 17.96
CA SER A 81 -6.56 -15.31 18.32
C SER A 81 -6.24 -15.87 19.70
N VAL A 82 -4.96 -15.82 20.07
CA VAL A 82 -4.53 -16.21 21.44
C VAL A 82 -5.05 -15.21 22.47
N SER A 83 -4.94 -13.91 22.18
CA SER A 83 -5.50 -12.85 23.02
C SER A 83 -7.00 -13.02 23.26
N ASP A 84 -7.76 -13.31 22.20
CA ASP A 84 -9.21 -13.58 22.30
C ASP A 84 -9.53 -14.79 23.16
N ASN A 85 -8.74 -15.87 23.06
CA ASN A 85 -8.94 -17.05 23.88
C ASN A 85 -8.69 -16.77 25.37
N ILE A 86 -7.68 -15.96 25.68
CA ILE A 86 -7.41 -15.49 27.05
C ILE A 86 -8.57 -14.61 27.54
N ALA A 87 -9.02 -13.65 26.73
CA ALA A 87 -10.16 -12.80 27.08
C ALA A 87 -11.43 -13.62 27.33
N ARG A 88 -11.68 -14.64 26.51
CA ARG A 88 -12.81 -15.58 26.69
C ARG A 88 -12.68 -16.38 27.97
N ALA A 89 -11.48 -16.84 28.34
CA ALA A 89 -11.26 -17.54 29.62
C ALA A 89 -11.55 -16.62 30.79
N LEU A 90 -11.31 -15.33 30.69
CA LEU A 90 -11.55 -14.34 31.73
C LEU A 90 -12.98 -13.79 31.74
N SER A 91 -13.79 -14.01 30.72
CA SER A 91 -15.20 -13.54 30.66
C SER A 91 -16.11 -14.25 31.67
N ALA A 92 -15.69 -15.42 32.21
CA ALA A 92 -16.38 -16.15 33.25
C ALA A 92 -15.59 -16.07 34.58
N PRO A 93 -15.74 -14.97 35.33
CA PRO A 93 -15.03 -14.84 36.62
C PRO A 93 -15.46 -15.90 37.59
N PRO A 94 -14.55 -16.38 38.46
CA PRO A 94 -14.85 -17.37 39.46
C PRO A 94 -15.92 -16.83 40.44
N GLN A 95 -16.84 -17.69 40.86
CA GLN A 95 -17.86 -17.34 41.83
C GLN A 95 -17.21 -16.89 43.17
N ALA A 96 -17.93 -16.10 43.96
CA ALA A 96 -17.45 -15.60 45.25
C ALA A 96 -17.04 -16.73 46.21
N THR A 97 -17.68 -17.90 46.09
CA THR A 97 -17.43 -19.12 46.85
C THR A 97 -16.31 -19.99 46.27
N ALA A 98 -15.64 -19.56 45.17
CA ALA A 98 -14.59 -20.36 44.55
C ALA A 98 -13.38 -20.52 45.49
N ASP A 99 -12.73 -21.69 45.35
CA ASP A 99 -11.52 -22.05 46.07
C ASP A 99 -10.41 -21.00 45.88
N PRO A 100 -9.58 -20.71 46.92
CA PRO A 100 -8.46 -19.78 46.84
C PRO A 100 -7.50 -20.05 45.66
N LEU A 101 -7.29 -21.33 45.32
CA LEU A 101 -6.45 -21.74 44.18
C LEU A 101 -7.05 -21.25 42.85
N THR A 102 -8.35 -21.41 42.67
CA THR A 102 -9.06 -20.95 41.45
C THR A 102 -8.95 -19.42 41.31
N LYS A 103 -9.09 -18.67 42.39
CA LYS A 103 -8.92 -17.21 42.39
C LYS A 103 -7.49 -16.80 42.04
N SER A 104 -6.49 -17.47 42.59
CA SER A 104 -5.08 -17.22 42.28
C SER A 104 -4.75 -17.54 40.83
N LEU A 105 -5.28 -18.63 40.27
CA LEU A 105 -5.12 -18.97 38.85
C LEU A 105 -5.74 -17.91 37.96
N PHE A 106 -6.95 -17.44 38.30
CA PHE A 106 -7.64 -16.41 37.54
C PHE A 106 -6.84 -15.08 37.49
N GLU A 107 -6.29 -14.66 38.64
CA GLU A 107 -5.40 -13.50 38.70
C GLU A 107 -4.11 -13.70 37.89
N GLY A 108 -3.54 -14.90 37.88
CA GLY A 108 -2.39 -15.25 37.04
C GLY A 108 -2.70 -15.11 35.54
N VAL A 109 -3.85 -15.62 35.07
CA VAL A 109 -4.28 -15.48 33.67
C VAL A 109 -4.52 -14.00 33.29
N LYS A 110 -5.07 -13.21 34.23
CA LYS A 110 -5.25 -11.78 34.04
C LYS A 110 -3.93 -10.99 33.87
N LEU A 111 -2.88 -11.43 34.58
CA LEU A 111 -1.53 -10.87 34.36
C LEU A 111 -1.00 -11.22 32.98
N VAL A 112 -1.18 -12.47 32.53
CA VAL A 112 -0.79 -12.89 31.18
C VAL A 112 -1.52 -12.07 30.10
N GLN A 113 -2.83 -11.80 30.28
CA GLN A 113 -3.57 -10.92 29.36
C GLN A 113 -2.92 -9.54 29.26
N LYS A 114 -2.61 -8.91 30.39
CA LYS A 114 -1.97 -7.59 30.41
C LYS A 114 -0.60 -7.58 29.73
N ASP A 115 0.15 -8.65 29.86
CA ASP A 115 1.46 -8.77 29.20
C ASP A 115 1.31 -8.91 27.69
N VAL A 116 0.32 -9.67 27.21
CA VAL A 116 -0.03 -9.77 25.78
C VAL A 116 -0.48 -8.42 25.23
N GLU A 117 -1.36 -7.70 25.93
CA GLU A 117 -1.80 -6.35 25.54
C GLU A 117 -0.62 -5.36 25.45
N ARG A 118 0.29 -5.41 26.43
CA ARG A 118 1.51 -4.60 26.43
C ARG A 118 2.40 -4.94 25.25
N PHE A 119 2.59 -6.22 24.97
CA PHE A 119 3.34 -6.67 23.80
C PHE A 119 2.74 -6.14 22.51
N LEU A 120 1.42 -6.28 22.31
CA LEU A 120 0.72 -5.78 21.12
C LEU A 120 0.90 -4.25 20.95
N LYS A 121 0.75 -3.48 22.02
CA LYS A 121 0.98 -2.03 22.01
C LYS A 121 2.42 -1.67 21.61
N ASN A 122 3.41 -2.39 22.12
CA ASN A 122 4.81 -2.17 21.78
C ASN A 122 5.12 -2.45 20.31
N GLN A 123 4.35 -3.34 19.67
CA GLN A 123 4.44 -3.60 18.23
C GLN A 123 3.63 -2.60 17.38
N GLY A 124 3.01 -1.59 17.99
CA GLY A 124 2.21 -0.59 17.29
C GLY A 124 0.79 -1.06 16.94
N VAL A 125 0.31 -2.12 17.60
CA VAL A 125 -1.08 -2.58 17.49
C VAL A 125 -1.97 -1.76 18.42
N VAL A 126 -3.05 -1.22 17.88
CA VAL A 126 -4.04 -0.41 18.60
C VAL A 126 -5.42 -1.05 18.44
N SER A 127 -6.17 -1.15 19.53
CA SER A 127 -7.56 -1.64 19.49
C SER A 127 -8.47 -0.59 18.82
N VAL A 128 -9.43 -1.07 18.04
CA VAL A 128 -10.48 -0.24 17.43
C VAL A 128 -11.58 -0.07 18.48
N GLU A 129 -11.75 1.15 18.97
CA GLU A 129 -12.85 1.47 19.87
C GLU A 129 -14.16 1.51 19.08
N ALA A 130 -14.99 0.49 19.26
CA ALA A 130 -16.26 0.35 18.55
C ALA A 130 -17.49 0.58 19.43
N ALA A 131 -17.46 0.20 20.71
CA ALA A 131 -18.62 0.29 21.61
C ALA A 131 -19.17 1.72 21.74
N GLY A 132 -20.45 1.90 21.48
CA GLY A 132 -21.14 3.22 21.58
C GLY A 132 -20.74 4.21 20.47
N LYS A 133 -19.99 3.76 19.44
CA LYS A 133 -19.65 4.59 18.27
C LYS A 133 -20.54 4.26 17.07
N PRO A 134 -20.66 5.18 16.11
CA PRO A 134 -21.34 4.87 14.86
C PRO A 134 -20.60 3.75 14.10
N PHE A 135 -21.35 2.92 13.42
CA PHE A 135 -20.82 1.83 12.60
C PHE A 135 -20.00 2.39 11.43
N ASP A 136 -18.76 1.89 11.29
CA ASP A 136 -17.85 2.23 10.20
C ASP A 136 -17.50 0.94 9.43
N PRO A 137 -17.96 0.76 8.17
CA PRO A 137 -17.69 -0.43 7.37
C PRO A 137 -16.20 -0.72 7.13
N HIS A 138 -15.34 0.29 7.26
CA HIS A 138 -13.89 0.12 7.09
C HIS A 138 -13.21 -0.49 8.32
N LYS A 139 -13.85 -0.45 9.49
CA LYS A 139 -13.26 -0.88 10.78
C LYS A 139 -14.10 -1.91 11.51
N HIS A 140 -15.39 -1.97 11.19
CA HIS A 140 -16.36 -2.81 11.88
C HIS A 140 -17.00 -3.81 10.90
N GLU A 141 -17.32 -4.97 11.40
CA GLU A 141 -18.09 -6.01 10.70
C GLU A 141 -19.32 -6.36 11.54
N ALA A 142 -20.51 -6.08 11.00
CA ALA A 142 -21.76 -6.35 11.70
C ALA A 142 -22.08 -7.84 11.65
N MET A 143 -22.06 -8.51 12.81
CA MET A 143 -22.48 -9.91 12.94
C MET A 143 -23.97 -10.07 13.17
N ARG A 144 -24.58 -9.12 13.87
CA ARG A 144 -25.99 -9.13 14.21
C ARG A 144 -26.55 -7.71 14.20
N GLU A 145 -27.77 -7.59 13.72
CA GLU A 145 -28.58 -6.39 13.83
C GLU A 145 -29.64 -6.58 14.92
N ILE A 146 -29.82 -5.60 15.77
CA ILE A 146 -30.89 -5.54 16.78
C ILE A 146 -31.64 -4.23 16.65
N SER A 147 -32.88 -4.16 17.11
CA SER A 147 -33.64 -2.94 17.18
C SER A 147 -33.85 -2.58 18.64
N ASP A 148 -33.10 -1.57 19.13
CA ASP A 148 -33.21 -1.03 20.47
C ASP A 148 -33.62 0.45 20.38
N PRO A 149 -34.83 0.78 20.82
CA PRO A 149 -35.34 2.15 20.74
C PRO A 149 -34.58 3.15 21.64
N ALA A 150 -33.77 2.65 22.60
CA ALA A 150 -32.98 3.48 23.50
C ALA A 150 -31.66 3.96 22.90
N LYS A 151 -31.23 3.37 21.75
CA LYS A 151 -29.96 3.67 21.10
C LYS A 151 -30.19 4.28 19.72
N LYS A 152 -29.20 5.02 19.23
CA LYS A 152 -29.26 5.65 17.90
C LYS A 152 -29.21 4.60 16.79
N ALA A 153 -29.82 4.95 15.66
CA ALA A 153 -29.67 4.15 14.45
C ALA A 153 -28.18 4.06 14.05
N ASP A 154 -27.77 2.90 13.55
CA ASP A 154 -26.39 2.57 13.13
C ASP A 154 -25.32 2.74 14.25
N GLU A 155 -25.74 2.71 15.51
CA GLU A 155 -24.80 2.71 16.65
C GLU A 155 -24.39 1.28 16.99
N VAL A 156 -23.10 1.09 17.31
CA VAL A 156 -22.57 -0.20 17.81
C VAL A 156 -23.06 -0.40 19.25
N VAL A 157 -23.90 -1.40 19.43
CA VAL A 157 -24.52 -1.72 20.73
C VAL A 157 -23.59 -2.55 21.58
N ASP A 158 -22.94 -3.53 20.98
CA ASP A 158 -22.06 -4.48 21.68
C ASP A 158 -20.92 -4.91 20.76
N VAL A 159 -19.80 -5.32 21.34
CA VAL A 159 -18.60 -5.78 20.66
C VAL A 159 -18.37 -7.25 20.99
N ILE A 160 -18.63 -8.11 20.03
CA ILE A 160 -18.44 -9.57 20.18
C ILE A 160 -16.95 -9.91 20.14
N GLN A 161 -16.17 -9.22 19.29
CA GLN A 161 -14.75 -9.41 19.13
C GLN A 161 -14.08 -8.08 18.81
N GLU A 162 -13.02 -7.76 19.54
CA GLU A 162 -12.28 -6.50 19.34
C GLU A 162 -11.58 -6.47 17.98
N GLY A 163 -11.65 -5.31 17.30
CA GLY A 163 -10.88 -4.99 16.12
C GLY A 163 -9.51 -4.45 16.48
N TYR A 164 -8.54 -4.63 15.58
CA TYR A 164 -7.17 -4.15 15.79
C TYR A 164 -6.58 -3.56 14.51
N MET A 165 -5.81 -2.48 14.69
CA MET A 165 -5.01 -1.84 13.64
C MET A 165 -3.53 -1.98 13.96
N LEU A 166 -2.70 -2.18 12.92
CA LEU A 166 -1.24 -2.06 13.00
C LEU A 166 -0.85 -0.76 12.31
N HIS A 167 -0.47 0.24 13.11
CA HIS A 167 -0.27 1.60 12.64
C HIS A 167 -1.54 2.14 11.92
N ASP A 168 -1.47 2.27 10.61
CA ASP A 168 -2.54 2.77 9.71
C ASP A 168 -3.27 1.66 8.92
N ARG A 169 -2.88 0.39 9.09
CA ARG A 169 -3.48 -0.76 8.39
C ARG A 169 -4.35 -1.59 9.32
N LEU A 170 -5.56 -1.90 8.86
CA LEU A 170 -6.45 -2.82 9.58
C LEU A 170 -5.87 -4.24 9.57
N LEU A 171 -5.67 -4.84 10.77
CA LEU A 171 -5.32 -6.25 10.94
C LEU A 171 -6.58 -7.13 10.95
N ARG A 172 -7.60 -6.68 11.68
CA ARG A 172 -8.88 -7.37 11.83
C ARG A 172 -9.99 -6.38 12.19
N PRO A 173 -11.17 -6.41 11.52
CA PRO A 173 -12.31 -5.61 11.91
C PRO A 173 -12.84 -6.03 13.28
N ALA A 174 -13.50 -5.10 13.96
CA ALA A 174 -14.27 -5.43 15.15
C ALA A 174 -15.58 -6.09 14.74
N LEU A 175 -15.88 -7.27 15.29
CA LEU A 175 -17.18 -7.91 15.12
C LEU A 175 -18.16 -7.31 16.12
N VAL A 176 -19.20 -6.67 15.60
CA VAL A 176 -20.10 -5.85 16.39
C VAL A 176 -21.57 -6.22 16.20
N VAL A 177 -22.38 -5.85 17.18
CA VAL A 177 -23.83 -5.83 17.09
C VAL A 177 -24.25 -4.38 16.85
N VAL A 178 -25.01 -4.14 15.79
CA VAL A 178 -25.42 -2.81 15.34
C VAL A 178 -26.91 -2.60 15.61
N ASN A 179 -27.28 -1.42 16.06
CA ASN A 179 -28.67 -1.01 16.20
C ASN A 179 -29.22 -0.56 14.85
N LYS A 180 -30.04 -1.39 14.22
CA LYS A 180 -30.77 -1.02 13.02
C LYS A 180 -32.19 -0.63 13.43
N GLN A 181 -32.47 0.65 13.52
CA GLN A 181 -33.83 1.10 13.62
C GLN A 181 -34.53 0.81 12.28
N GLU A 182 -35.47 -0.13 12.30
CA GLU A 182 -36.41 -0.26 11.22
C GLU A 182 -37.12 1.10 11.09
N ALA A 183 -36.97 1.76 9.95
CA ALA A 183 -37.70 2.99 9.68
C ALA A 183 -39.18 2.66 9.88
N ALA A 184 -39.83 3.33 10.85
CA ALA A 184 -41.27 3.19 11.03
C ALA A 184 -41.94 3.35 9.66
N PRO A 185 -42.87 2.44 9.27
CA PRO A 185 -43.53 2.54 7.98
C PRO A 185 -44.12 3.94 7.88
N GLN A 186 -43.67 4.71 6.91
CA GLN A 186 -44.28 6.00 6.60
C GLN A 186 -45.76 5.67 6.26
N PRO A 187 -46.72 6.28 6.95
CA PRO A 187 -48.11 6.09 6.58
C PRO A 187 -48.26 6.52 5.11
N ASP A 188 -48.69 5.60 4.27
CA ASP A 188 -49.04 5.84 2.87
C ASP A 188 -49.83 7.13 2.80
N ALA A 189 -49.25 8.16 2.19
CA ALA A 189 -49.99 9.33 1.74
C ALA A 189 -50.91 8.83 0.60
N SER A 190 -52.05 8.37 0.98
CA SER A 190 -53.18 8.09 0.05
C SER A 190 -53.46 9.39 -0.71
N PRO A 191 -53.46 9.40 -2.02
CA PRO A 191 -53.91 10.58 -2.74
C PRO A 191 -55.45 10.70 -2.52
N ALA A 192 -55.84 11.80 -1.87
CA ALA A 192 -57.25 12.21 -1.84
C ALA A 192 -57.67 12.62 -3.25
N GLU A 193 -58.79 12.04 -3.72
CA GLU A 193 -59.56 12.45 -4.90
C GLU A 193 -59.91 13.91 -4.92
#